data_3bec78972d89fc9373311d0c9bd4326b
#
_entry.id   3bec78972d89fc9373311d0c9bd4326b
#
_cell.length_a   1.000
_cell.length_b   1.000
_cell.length_c   1.000
_cell.angle_alpha   90.00
_cell.angle_beta   90.00
_cell.angle_gamma   90.00
#
_symmetry.space_group_name_H-M   'P 1'
#
loop_
_entity.id
_entity.type
_entity.pdbx_description
1 polymer ?
#
loop_
_entity_poly.entity_id
_entity_poly.type
_entity_poly.pdbx_seq_one_letter_code
_entity_poly.pdbx_strand_id
1 'polypeptide(L)'
;MKTYKNSRLLWFWGVVCCGILNACSGGKEDAPQPAPALVVSESVLQPVAEGQTHRVIIQFDGEWTIGGETDWCKPNKKRGSHTDTVLITVAENIFREVRICELTVKPQTGEQSHIQVKQEGARKDHLYRLPVVFHVLYENEQDINQNINGAFFESLLPDCNLAYRQGHNGLDLGVEFYMATHDPEGRQLAEPGIHRVPWRASSMSCYEFIQSSDAGDVALIWKPSEYVNVVVFRFTEGSGLSAISTMPFTVSWDPLSGLRNGDAYFGRAFGEVYCIAFNTQYIIRPEAGKTLAHELGHYLGLFHVFSDADELQTDYCGDTPNYNRAAYMQEAQRIIAAEGPDSPRLYERTGDKGEVFVSRNMMDYEYTYQDEFTPDQYKRVRHVLENSPLIPGPEKMADPKEVTSGYPLPPALIAR
;
A
#
# COMPACT_ATOMS: atom_id res chain seq x y z
N MET A 1 2.23 -55.13 -17.27
CA MET A 1 2.19 -56.51 -16.70
C MET A 1 1.44 -56.41 -15.36
N LYS A 2 0.27 -57.15 -15.30
CA LYS A 2 -0.59 -57.53 -14.17
C LYS A 2 -1.22 -56.39 -13.36
N THR A 3 -2.47 -55.95 -13.57
CA THR A 3 -3.83 -56.52 -13.45
C THR A 3 -4.12 -57.26 -12.13
N TYR A 4 -5.17 -56.76 -11.44
CA TYR A 4 -6.33 -57.52 -10.93
C TYR A 4 -7.04 -56.61 -9.93
N LYS A 5 -8.25 -56.11 -10.06
CA LYS A 5 -9.61 -56.64 -10.37
C LYS A 5 -10.36 -57.23 -9.13
N ASN A 6 -11.54 -56.63 -8.97
CA ASN A 6 -12.83 -57.23 -8.50
C ASN A 6 -13.03 -57.35 -6.98
N SER A 7 -14.10 -56.85 -6.43
CA SER A 7 -15.58 -56.93 -6.61
C SER A 7 -16.24 -57.86 -5.59
N ARG A 8 -17.40 -57.42 -5.08
CA ARG A 8 -18.70 -58.09 -4.77
C ARG A 8 -19.20 -57.73 -3.36
N LEU A 9 -20.29 -57.00 -3.15
CA LEU A 9 -21.71 -57.29 -3.33
C LEU A 9 -22.18 -58.67 -2.72
N LEU A 10 -23.05 -58.60 -1.69
CA LEU A 10 -24.10 -59.57 -1.30
C LEU A 10 -24.81 -58.95 -0.06
N TRP A 11 -26.01 -58.52 -0.11
CA TRP A 11 -27.36 -59.12 -0.04
C TRP A 11 -27.53 -60.15 1.09
N PHE A 12 -28.50 -59.91 2.06
CA PHE A 12 -29.65 -60.84 2.29
C PHE A 12 -30.39 -60.42 3.58
N TRP A 13 -31.67 -60.10 3.45
CA TRP A 13 -32.86 -60.73 4.01
C TRP A 13 -32.91 -60.78 5.55
N GLY A 14 -33.80 -60.18 6.29
CA GLY A 14 -35.28 -60.31 6.27
C GLY A 14 -35.79 -61.41 7.19
N VAL A 15 -36.27 -61.04 8.38
CA VAL A 15 -37.25 -61.95 9.11
C VAL A 15 -38.29 -61.02 9.75
N VAL A 16 -39.52 -61.27 9.34
CA VAL A 16 -40.77 -60.86 9.97
C VAL A 16 -41.07 -61.77 11.12
N CYS A 17 -41.33 -61.21 12.30
CA CYS A 17 -42.11 -61.99 13.32
C CYS A 17 -43.17 -61.05 13.92
N CYS A 18 -44.43 -61.43 13.65
CA CYS A 18 -45.61 -60.98 14.35
C CYS A 18 -45.66 -61.51 15.79
N GLY A 19 -46.13 -60.66 16.69
CA GLY A 19 -46.47 -61.21 18.02
C GLY A 19 -47.01 -60.21 19.02
N ILE A 20 -48.30 -60.01 19.00
CA ILE A 20 -49.24 -59.91 20.19
C ILE A 20 -49.29 -58.57 20.96
N LEU A 21 -50.47 -58.01 20.84
CA LEU A 21 -51.06 -56.93 21.62
C LEU A 21 -51.00 -57.16 23.13
N ASN A 22 -50.51 -56.12 23.87
CA ASN A 22 -51.00 -55.86 25.21
C ASN A 22 -51.25 -54.39 25.40
N ALA A 23 -52.49 -54.00 25.54
CA ALA A 23 -52.93 -52.66 25.84
C ALA A 23 -52.65 -52.38 27.31
N CYS A 24 -51.78 -51.38 27.56
CA CYS A 24 -51.72 -50.60 28.80
C CYS A 24 -51.82 -49.16 28.43
N SER A 25 -52.86 -48.50 28.95
CA SER A 25 -53.06 -47.06 28.91
C SER A 25 -51.97 -46.37 29.71
N GLY A 26 -50.95 -45.86 29.02
CA GLY A 26 -49.95 -44.98 29.57
C GLY A 26 -49.98 -43.68 28.79
N GLY A 27 -50.03 -42.55 29.46
CA GLY A 27 -50.12 -41.24 28.84
C GLY A 27 -49.01 -41.07 27.79
N LYS A 28 -49.40 -40.55 26.64
CA LYS A 28 -48.43 -40.08 25.64
C LYS A 28 -47.69 -38.90 26.30
N GLU A 29 -46.48 -39.14 26.79
CA GLU A 29 -45.50 -38.10 26.82
C GLU A 29 -45.26 -37.72 25.35
N ASP A 30 -45.68 -36.54 24.95
CA ASP A 30 -45.31 -35.97 23.65
C ASP A 30 -43.78 -35.96 23.62
N ALA A 31 -43.20 -36.72 22.67
CA ALA A 31 -41.78 -36.64 22.41
C ALA A 31 -41.41 -35.17 22.23
N PRO A 32 -40.31 -34.66 22.86
CA PRO A 32 -39.95 -33.29 22.73
C PRO A 32 -39.83 -32.92 21.25
N GLN A 33 -40.61 -31.94 20.83
CA GLN A 33 -40.59 -31.47 19.46
C GLN A 33 -39.15 -31.06 19.15
N PRO A 34 -38.54 -31.53 18.05
CA PRO A 34 -37.18 -31.15 17.74
C PRO A 34 -37.06 -29.61 17.71
N ALA A 35 -36.04 -29.10 18.37
CA ALA A 35 -35.79 -27.64 18.39
C ALA A 35 -35.75 -27.14 16.95
N PRO A 36 -36.34 -25.96 16.67
CA PRO A 36 -36.34 -25.40 15.33
C PRO A 36 -34.90 -25.25 14.84
N ALA A 37 -34.60 -25.82 13.68
CA ALA A 37 -33.26 -25.76 13.11
C ALA A 37 -32.98 -24.38 12.51
N LEU A 38 -31.86 -23.77 12.92
CA LEU A 38 -31.34 -22.56 12.30
C LEU A 38 -30.68 -22.92 10.97
N VAL A 39 -31.08 -22.26 9.88
CA VAL A 39 -30.51 -22.45 8.54
C VAL A 39 -30.01 -21.12 8.01
N VAL A 40 -28.77 -21.13 7.50
CA VAL A 40 -28.19 -20.01 6.73
C VAL A 40 -28.14 -20.40 5.26
N SER A 41 -28.51 -19.49 4.36
CA SER A 41 -28.55 -19.77 2.91
C SER A 41 -27.17 -20.10 2.32
N GLU A 42 -26.11 -19.51 2.90
CA GLU A 42 -24.73 -19.71 2.51
C GLU A 42 -23.86 -19.79 3.77
N SER A 43 -23.13 -20.87 3.93
CA SER A 43 -22.20 -21.08 5.05
C SER A 43 -20.75 -20.71 4.69
N VAL A 44 -20.45 -20.49 3.40
CA VAL A 44 -19.13 -20.05 2.91
C VAL A 44 -19.32 -18.95 1.89
N LEU A 45 -18.71 -17.78 2.15
CA LEU A 45 -18.66 -16.66 1.24
C LEU A 45 -17.22 -16.50 0.71
N GLN A 46 -17.08 -16.25 -0.59
CA GLN A 46 -15.79 -16.07 -1.26
C GLN A 46 -15.77 -14.72 -2.00
N PRO A 47 -15.71 -13.60 -1.28
CA PRO A 47 -15.63 -12.29 -1.89
C PRO A 47 -14.30 -12.10 -2.62
N VAL A 48 -14.33 -11.32 -3.71
CA VAL A 48 -13.14 -10.88 -4.43
C VAL A 48 -12.33 -9.88 -3.60
N ALA A 49 -11.06 -9.66 -3.98
CA ALA A 49 -10.15 -8.78 -3.24
C ALA A 49 -10.67 -7.33 -3.14
N GLU A 50 -11.32 -6.81 -4.18
CA GLU A 50 -11.87 -5.43 -4.24
C GLU A 50 -13.00 -5.20 -3.24
N GLY A 51 -13.44 -6.24 -2.57
CA GLY A 51 -14.57 -6.19 -1.65
C GLY A 51 -15.90 -6.46 -2.33
N GLN A 52 -16.87 -6.87 -1.53
CA GLN A 52 -18.20 -7.24 -2.03
C GLN A 52 -19.23 -7.23 -0.91
N THR A 53 -20.49 -6.98 -1.25
CA THR A 53 -21.62 -7.19 -0.33
C THR A 53 -22.36 -8.47 -0.70
N HIS A 54 -22.45 -9.39 0.25
CA HIS A 54 -23.17 -10.65 0.12
C HIS A 54 -24.52 -10.57 0.82
N ARG A 55 -25.52 -11.22 0.23
CA ARG A 55 -26.85 -11.33 0.80
C ARG A 55 -27.02 -12.75 1.36
N VAL A 56 -27.14 -12.87 2.68
CA VAL A 56 -27.39 -14.14 3.37
C VAL A 56 -28.78 -14.11 3.99
N ILE A 57 -29.54 -15.19 3.78
CA ILE A 57 -30.85 -15.39 4.40
C ILE A 57 -30.66 -16.29 5.62
N ILE A 58 -31.11 -15.82 6.78
CA ILE A 58 -31.16 -16.59 8.02
C ILE A 58 -32.61 -17.02 8.23
N GLN A 59 -32.84 -18.32 8.32
CA GLN A 59 -34.16 -18.93 8.57
C GLN A 59 -34.16 -19.54 9.96
N PHE A 60 -35.01 -19.03 10.83
CA PHE A 60 -35.21 -19.53 12.18
C PHE A 60 -36.60 -19.11 12.69
N ASP A 61 -37.29 -19.94 13.43
CA ASP A 61 -38.57 -19.59 14.05
C ASP A 61 -38.35 -19.05 15.46
N GLY A 62 -37.90 -17.79 15.54
CA GLY A 62 -37.56 -17.10 16.79
C GLY A 62 -36.52 -16.00 16.59
N GLU A 63 -36.00 -15.48 17.69
CA GLU A 63 -34.95 -14.47 17.66
C GLU A 63 -33.55 -15.12 17.50
N TRP A 64 -32.68 -14.40 16.80
CA TRP A 64 -31.30 -14.79 16.60
C TRP A 64 -30.37 -13.56 16.65
N THR A 65 -29.09 -13.81 16.92
CA THR A 65 -28.01 -12.80 16.87
C THR A 65 -26.89 -13.27 15.96
N ILE A 66 -26.14 -12.32 15.36
CA ILE A 66 -24.94 -12.58 14.59
C ILE A 66 -23.77 -11.78 15.18
N GLY A 67 -22.61 -12.41 15.31
CA GLY A 67 -21.38 -11.82 15.82
C GLY A 67 -20.15 -12.44 15.16
N GLY A 68 -18.95 -12.04 15.60
CA GLY A 68 -17.69 -12.47 15.00
C GLY A 68 -17.21 -11.53 13.88
N GLU A 69 -17.84 -10.36 13.73
CA GLU A 69 -17.43 -9.34 12.78
C GLU A 69 -16.01 -8.81 13.05
N THR A 70 -15.35 -8.39 11.98
CA THR A 70 -14.06 -7.72 11.98
C THR A 70 -14.20 -6.32 11.37
N ASP A 71 -13.14 -5.51 11.38
CA ASP A 71 -13.17 -4.20 10.75
C ASP A 71 -13.46 -4.25 9.25
N TRP A 72 -13.11 -5.35 8.58
CA TRP A 72 -13.26 -5.55 7.15
C TRP A 72 -14.47 -6.43 6.75
N CYS A 73 -15.15 -7.08 7.69
CA CYS A 73 -16.30 -7.96 7.43
C CYS A 73 -17.42 -7.64 8.42
N LYS A 74 -18.47 -6.94 7.96
CA LYS A 74 -19.51 -6.40 8.81
C LYS A 74 -20.90 -6.76 8.33
N PRO A 75 -21.74 -7.40 9.17
CA PRO A 75 -23.16 -7.53 8.89
C PRO A 75 -23.88 -6.17 9.12
N ASN A 76 -24.87 -5.87 8.30
CA ASN A 76 -25.66 -4.62 8.42
C ASN A 76 -26.56 -4.59 9.65
N LYS A 77 -26.79 -5.72 10.32
CA LYS A 77 -27.52 -5.86 11.57
C LYS A 77 -26.93 -6.99 12.42
N LYS A 78 -27.06 -6.86 13.76
CA LYS A 78 -26.51 -7.84 14.71
C LYS A 78 -27.57 -8.77 15.33
N ARG A 79 -28.84 -8.56 15.02
CA ARG A 79 -29.99 -9.36 15.48
C ARG A 79 -31.11 -9.33 14.46
N GLY A 80 -31.95 -10.33 14.51
CA GLY A 80 -33.18 -10.43 13.75
C GLY A 80 -34.14 -11.45 14.37
N SER A 81 -35.29 -11.62 13.74
CA SER A 81 -36.30 -12.61 14.13
C SER A 81 -36.90 -13.25 12.90
N HIS A 82 -37.34 -14.51 13.03
CA HIS A 82 -37.88 -15.31 11.93
C HIS A 82 -36.93 -15.37 10.72
N THR A 83 -37.49 -15.58 9.53
CA THR A 83 -36.71 -15.51 8.30
C THR A 83 -36.39 -14.08 7.96
N ASP A 84 -35.10 -13.75 7.90
CA ASP A 84 -34.62 -12.40 7.64
C ASP A 84 -33.37 -12.39 6.75
N THR A 85 -33.13 -11.27 6.11
CA THR A 85 -31.97 -11.08 5.22
C THR A 85 -30.91 -10.24 5.92
N VAL A 86 -29.67 -10.71 5.92
CA VAL A 86 -28.49 -10.00 6.38
C VAL A 86 -27.60 -9.67 5.18
N LEU A 87 -27.20 -8.41 5.08
CA LEU A 87 -26.17 -7.96 4.13
C LEU A 87 -24.83 -7.97 4.84
N ILE A 88 -23.91 -8.79 4.35
CA ILE A 88 -22.53 -8.89 4.85
C ILE A 88 -21.66 -8.09 3.89
N THR A 89 -21.17 -6.93 4.34
CA THR A 89 -20.26 -6.09 3.58
C THR A 89 -18.83 -6.47 3.91
N VAL A 90 -18.06 -6.83 2.90
CA VAL A 90 -16.66 -7.16 2.97
C VAL A 90 -15.88 -6.05 2.27
N ALA A 91 -15.00 -5.38 3.02
CA ALA A 91 -14.15 -4.31 2.49
C ALA A 91 -13.04 -4.87 1.58
N GLU A 92 -12.38 -4.01 0.81
CA GLU A 92 -11.22 -4.37 -0.01
C GLU A 92 -10.12 -5.03 0.83
N ASN A 93 -9.52 -6.11 0.30
CA ASN A 93 -8.32 -6.73 0.83
C ASN A 93 -7.10 -6.22 0.07
N ILE A 94 -6.39 -5.28 0.68
CA ILE A 94 -5.18 -4.67 0.10
C ILE A 94 -3.91 -5.49 0.36
N PHE A 95 -4.03 -6.59 1.13
CA PHE A 95 -2.91 -7.49 1.43
C PHE A 95 -2.87 -8.63 0.41
N ARG A 96 -1.67 -9.14 0.13
CA ARG A 96 -1.47 -10.27 -0.80
C ARG A 96 -2.10 -11.57 -0.31
N GLU A 97 -2.22 -11.70 0.99
CA GLU A 97 -2.68 -12.94 1.61
C GLU A 97 -4.20 -13.02 1.66
N VAL A 98 -4.69 -14.22 1.51
CA VAL A 98 -6.11 -14.54 1.77
C VAL A 98 -6.41 -14.26 3.24
N ARG A 99 -7.53 -13.61 3.52
CA ARG A 99 -7.99 -13.41 4.90
C ARG A 99 -9.30 -14.10 5.17
N ILE A 100 -9.49 -14.54 6.42
CA ILE A 100 -10.64 -15.34 6.83
C ILE A 100 -11.31 -14.68 8.03
N CYS A 101 -12.64 -14.61 8.00
CA CYS A 101 -13.48 -14.22 9.13
C CYS A 101 -14.56 -15.29 9.32
N GLU A 102 -14.93 -15.60 10.55
CA GLU A 102 -16.02 -16.48 10.89
C GLU A 102 -17.12 -15.70 11.63
N LEU A 103 -18.26 -15.56 11.00
CA LEU A 103 -19.45 -15.01 11.61
C LEU A 103 -20.26 -16.15 12.23
N THR A 104 -20.71 -15.97 13.48
CA THR A 104 -21.51 -16.94 14.21
C THR A 104 -22.94 -16.45 14.34
N VAL A 105 -23.90 -17.20 13.85
CA VAL A 105 -25.32 -16.96 14.04
C VAL A 105 -25.83 -17.82 15.20
N LYS A 106 -26.31 -17.17 16.27
CA LYS A 106 -26.79 -17.82 17.49
C LYS A 106 -28.29 -17.63 17.61
N PRO A 107 -29.09 -18.71 17.53
CA PRO A 107 -30.51 -18.66 17.81
C PRO A 107 -30.76 -18.54 19.31
N GLN A 108 -31.94 -18.08 19.70
CA GLN A 108 -32.36 -18.03 21.09
C GLN A 108 -32.37 -19.44 21.74
N THR A 109 -32.71 -20.49 20.96
CA THR A 109 -32.70 -21.90 21.36
C THR A 109 -32.18 -22.73 20.21
N GLY A 110 -31.43 -23.81 20.52
CA GLY A 110 -30.89 -24.72 19.51
C GLY A 110 -29.42 -24.50 19.20
N GLU A 111 -28.95 -25.10 18.11
CA GLU A 111 -27.55 -25.06 17.69
C GLU A 111 -27.24 -23.80 16.89
N GLN A 112 -26.05 -23.27 17.09
CA GLN A 112 -25.53 -22.13 16.32
C GLN A 112 -25.09 -22.58 14.90
N SER A 113 -25.07 -21.62 13.98
CA SER A 113 -24.56 -21.81 12.63
C SER A 113 -23.40 -20.84 12.37
N HIS A 114 -22.51 -21.21 11.46
CA HIS A 114 -21.32 -20.43 11.11
C HIS A 114 -21.36 -20.04 9.64
N ILE A 115 -20.88 -18.81 9.36
CA ILE A 115 -20.66 -18.32 8.01
C ILE A 115 -19.18 -17.98 7.91
N GLN A 116 -18.42 -18.78 7.16
CA GLN A 116 -17.03 -18.53 6.88
C GLN A 116 -16.91 -17.56 5.70
N VAL A 117 -16.21 -16.47 5.90
CA VAL A 117 -15.89 -15.50 4.84
C VAL A 117 -14.42 -15.64 4.52
N LYS A 118 -14.09 -16.12 3.31
CA LYS A 118 -12.73 -16.31 2.83
C LYS A 118 -12.50 -15.39 1.64
N GLN A 119 -11.84 -14.25 1.88
CA GLN A 119 -11.57 -13.25 0.86
C GLN A 119 -10.22 -13.47 0.20
N GLU A 120 -10.19 -13.35 -1.12
CA GLU A 120 -8.95 -13.37 -1.91
C GLU A 120 -8.01 -12.23 -1.50
N GLY A 121 -6.69 -12.43 -1.68
CA GLY A 121 -5.68 -11.38 -1.55
C GLY A 121 -5.67 -10.42 -2.74
N ALA A 122 -4.99 -9.30 -2.59
CA ALA A 122 -4.86 -8.28 -3.62
C ALA A 122 -4.39 -8.88 -4.96
N ARG A 123 -5.07 -8.53 -6.05
CA ARG A 123 -4.78 -9.04 -7.38
C ARG A 123 -3.57 -8.37 -8.00
N LYS A 124 -2.82 -9.14 -8.83
CA LYS A 124 -1.67 -8.63 -9.58
C LYS A 124 -2.06 -7.76 -10.80
N ASP A 125 -3.30 -7.78 -11.20
CA ASP A 125 -3.85 -7.12 -12.39
C ASP A 125 -4.14 -5.62 -12.20
N HIS A 126 -4.16 -5.11 -10.97
CA HIS A 126 -4.23 -3.67 -10.68
C HIS A 126 -2.85 -3.04 -10.45
N LEU A 127 -1.91 -3.41 -11.29
CA LEU A 127 -0.53 -2.97 -11.18
C LEU A 127 -0.29 -1.67 -11.95
N TYR A 128 0.12 -0.62 -11.26
CA TYR A 128 0.67 0.59 -11.87
C TYR A 128 2.14 0.37 -12.20
N ARG A 129 2.49 0.46 -13.49
CA ARG A 129 3.86 0.34 -13.96
C ARG A 129 4.39 1.72 -14.32
N LEU A 130 5.40 2.18 -13.59
CA LEU A 130 5.96 3.52 -13.70
C LEU A 130 7.36 3.45 -14.32
N PRO A 131 7.57 4.07 -15.50
CA PRO A 131 8.88 4.14 -16.12
C PRO A 131 9.77 5.16 -15.39
N VAL A 132 10.95 4.74 -14.97
CA VAL A 132 11.95 5.56 -14.28
C VAL A 132 13.07 5.90 -15.26
N VAL A 133 13.47 7.17 -15.30
CA VAL A 133 14.66 7.64 -16.01
C VAL A 133 15.61 8.33 -15.03
N PHE A 134 16.88 7.93 -15.08
CA PHE A 134 17.96 8.55 -14.35
C PHE A 134 18.71 9.50 -15.28
N HIS A 135 18.60 10.81 -15.04
CA HIS A 135 19.37 11.83 -15.72
C HIS A 135 20.71 12.00 -15.01
N VAL A 136 21.76 11.39 -15.55
CA VAL A 136 23.09 11.39 -14.95
C VAL A 136 23.86 12.62 -15.46
N LEU A 137 24.05 13.60 -14.57
CA LEU A 137 24.70 14.85 -14.92
C LEU A 137 26.20 14.78 -14.66
N TYR A 138 27.01 15.20 -15.65
CA TYR A 138 28.46 15.25 -15.52
C TYR A 138 29.06 16.48 -16.23
N GLU A 139 30.02 17.13 -15.61
CA GLU A 139 30.88 18.14 -16.24
C GLU A 139 32.04 17.47 -16.99
N ASN A 140 32.55 16.38 -16.43
CA ASN A 140 33.61 15.57 -17.02
C ASN A 140 33.15 14.11 -17.22
N GLU A 141 33.00 13.70 -18.47
CA GLU A 141 32.58 12.33 -18.84
C GLU A 141 33.47 11.23 -18.27
N GLN A 142 34.75 11.52 -18.04
CA GLN A 142 35.75 10.56 -17.52
C GLN A 142 35.75 10.50 -15.99
N ASP A 143 35.03 11.37 -15.31
CA ASP A 143 34.91 11.33 -13.85
C ASP A 143 33.85 10.32 -13.42
N ILE A 144 34.30 9.19 -12.92
CA ILE A 144 33.43 8.09 -12.44
C ILE A 144 32.56 8.47 -11.22
N ASN A 145 32.87 9.58 -10.52
CA ASN A 145 32.07 10.09 -9.43
C ASN A 145 30.93 11.01 -9.89
N GLN A 146 30.93 11.42 -11.15
CA GLN A 146 29.87 12.17 -11.80
C GLN A 146 29.13 11.27 -12.80
N ASN A 147 29.85 10.70 -13.76
CA ASN A 147 29.33 9.81 -14.78
C ASN A 147 29.25 8.37 -14.24
N ILE A 148 28.36 8.14 -13.30
CA ILE A 148 28.18 6.88 -12.57
C ILE A 148 27.90 5.71 -13.53
N ASN A 149 28.52 4.56 -13.26
CA ASN A 149 28.32 3.34 -14.06
C ASN A 149 26.87 2.85 -14.02
N GLY A 150 26.34 2.47 -15.16
CA GLY A 150 24.96 2.00 -15.34
C GLY A 150 24.55 0.84 -14.43
N ALA A 151 25.47 -0.06 -14.12
CA ALA A 151 25.20 -1.21 -13.25
C ALA A 151 24.71 -0.84 -11.83
N PHE A 152 25.06 0.36 -11.32
CA PHE A 152 24.54 0.81 -10.02
C PHE A 152 23.04 1.10 -10.09
N PHE A 153 22.57 1.64 -11.19
CA PHE A 153 21.13 1.98 -11.36
C PHE A 153 20.27 0.73 -11.55
N GLU A 154 20.80 -0.30 -12.21
CA GLU A 154 20.08 -1.56 -12.42
C GLU A 154 19.70 -2.25 -11.10
N SER A 155 20.50 -2.08 -10.05
CA SER A 155 20.28 -2.69 -8.74
C SER A 155 19.24 -1.94 -7.88
N LEU A 156 18.90 -0.68 -8.20
CA LEU A 156 18.05 0.15 -7.33
C LEU A 156 16.57 -0.23 -7.39
N LEU A 157 16.04 -0.46 -8.61
CA LEU A 157 14.60 -0.72 -8.78
C LEU A 157 14.13 -2.06 -8.21
N PRO A 158 14.93 -3.15 -8.20
CA PRO A 158 14.57 -4.37 -7.47
C PRO A 158 14.27 -4.13 -5.98
N ASP A 159 15.07 -3.31 -5.30
CA ASP A 159 14.85 -2.98 -3.88
C ASP A 159 13.60 -2.13 -3.69
N CYS A 160 13.38 -1.13 -4.58
CA CYS A 160 12.14 -0.35 -4.58
C CYS A 160 10.92 -1.26 -4.78
N ASN A 161 10.97 -2.15 -5.78
CA ASN A 161 9.87 -3.06 -6.07
C ASN A 161 9.63 -4.07 -4.95
N LEU A 162 10.69 -4.51 -4.25
CA LEU A 162 10.55 -5.35 -3.06
C LEU A 162 9.77 -4.61 -1.97
N ALA A 163 10.14 -3.36 -1.66
CA ALA A 163 9.47 -2.56 -0.66
C ALA A 163 7.99 -2.29 -0.99
N TYR A 164 7.70 -1.93 -2.26
CA TYR A 164 6.35 -1.57 -2.72
C TYR A 164 5.43 -2.75 -2.97
N ARG A 165 5.98 -3.94 -3.26
CA ARG A 165 5.22 -5.13 -3.64
C ARG A 165 5.21 -6.23 -2.60
N GLN A 166 6.17 -6.23 -1.68
CA GLN A 166 6.39 -7.32 -0.73
C GLN A 166 6.70 -6.78 0.67
N GLY A 167 5.92 -5.81 1.14
CA GLY A 167 6.06 -5.27 2.49
C GLY A 167 6.10 -6.38 3.55
N HIS A 168 6.86 -6.18 4.62
CA HIS A 168 7.01 -7.14 5.72
C HIS A 168 5.65 -7.53 6.33
N ASN A 169 4.71 -6.59 6.40
CA ASN A 169 3.34 -6.80 6.88
C ASN A 169 2.41 -7.46 5.84
N GLY A 170 2.91 -7.87 4.67
CA GLY A 170 2.13 -8.49 3.60
C GLY A 170 1.38 -7.52 2.69
N LEU A 171 1.55 -6.20 2.88
CA LEU A 171 0.93 -5.19 2.03
C LEU A 171 1.60 -5.15 0.64
N ASP A 172 0.78 -5.05 -0.41
CA ASP A 172 1.21 -4.80 -1.79
C ASP A 172 0.58 -3.50 -2.27
N LEU A 173 1.38 -2.46 -2.54
CA LEU A 173 0.88 -1.18 -3.01
C LEU A 173 0.40 -1.23 -4.47
N GLY A 174 0.66 -2.32 -5.18
CA GLY A 174 0.28 -2.47 -6.58
C GLY A 174 1.06 -1.54 -7.52
N VAL A 175 2.30 -1.19 -7.18
CA VAL A 175 3.19 -0.33 -7.97
C VAL A 175 4.45 -1.08 -8.33
N GLU A 176 4.85 -0.99 -9.60
CA GLU A 176 6.11 -1.52 -10.11
C GLU A 176 6.88 -0.42 -10.85
N PHE A 177 8.12 -0.22 -10.48
CA PHE A 177 9.05 0.69 -11.16
C PHE A 177 9.92 -0.10 -12.14
N TYR A 178 10.09 0.41 -13.34
CA TYR A 178 10.93 -0.21 -14.35
C TYR A 178 11.78 0.82 -15.10
N MET A 179 12.94 0.41 -15.62
CA MET A 179 13.81 1.26 -16.42
C MET A 179 13.11 1.66 -17.70
N ALA A 180 12.98 2.96 -17.99
CA ALA A 180 12.46 3.47 -19.25
C ALA A 180 13.33 2.94 -20.41
N THR A 181 12.71 2.49 -21.50
CA THR A 181 13.45 1.95 -22.64
C THR A 181 13.55 2.92 -23.81
N HIS A 182 12.73 3.96 -23.81
CA HIS A 182 12.67 4.97 -24.87
C HIS A 182 12.66 6.38 -24.27
N ASP A 183 13.19 7.32 -25.03
CA ASP A 183 13.10 8.75 -24.71
C ASP A 183 11.72 9.34 -25.14
N PRO A 184 11.43 10.63 -24.81
CA PRO A 184 10.15 11.26 -25.19
C PRO A 184 9.86 11.33 -26.69
N GLU A 185 10.87 11.23 -27.55
CA GLU A 185 10.74 11.18 -29.00
C GLU A 185 10.56 9.75 -29.53
N GLY A 186 10.49 8.74 -28.64
CA GLY A 186 10.32 7.33 -29.00
C GLY A 186 11.59 6.64 -29.49
N ARG A 187 12.77 7.24 -29.33
CA ARG A 187 14.06 6.61 -29.65
C ARG A 187 14.49 5.70 -28.50
N GLN A 188 15.00 4.53 -28.85
CA GLN A 188 15.51 3.59 -27.86
C GLN A 188 16.74 4.19 -27.14
N LEU A 189 16.76 4.11 -25.82
CA LEU A 189 17.90 4.51 -25.00
C LEU A 189 19.07 3.55 -25.19
N ALA A 190 20.27 4.09 -25.24
CA ALA A 190 21.50 3.29 -25.35
C ALA A 190 21.72 2.41 -24.10
N GLU A 191 21.38 2.94 -22.93
CA GLU A 191 21.34 2.24 -21.66
C GLU A 191 19.90 2.37 -21.14
N PRO A 192 19.16 1.28 -20.93
CA PRO A 192 17.79 1.36 -20.43
C PRO A 192 17.71 2.18 -19.13
N GLY A 193 16.79 3.15 -19.09
CA GLY A 193 16.55 4.03 -17.95
C GLY A 193 17.63 5.06 -17.67
N ILE A 194 18.67 5.18 -18.49
CA ILE A 194 19.79 6.10 -18.23
C ILE A 194 19.88 7.14 -19.35
N HIS A 195 19.78 8.40 -18.96
CA HIS A 195 19.98 9.57 -19.81
C HIS A 195 21.22 10.32 -19.34
N ARG A 196 22.35 10.18 -20.05
CA ARG A 196 23.61 10.84 -19.71
C ARG A 196 23.67 12.23 -20.30
N VAL A 197 23.91 13.25 -19.44
CA VAL A 197 23.80 14.64 -19.83
C VAL A 197 25.05 15.42 -19.43
N PRO A 198 25.82 15.95 -20.42
CA PRO A 198 26.85 16.94 -20.12
C PRO A 198 26.24 18.16 -19.40
N TRP A 199 26.81 18.54 -18.28
CA TRP A 199 26.22 19.60 -17.46
C TRP A 199 27.22 20.70 -17.11
N ARG A 200 26.69 21.86 -16.71
CA ARG A 200 27.45 23.10 -16.50
C ARG A 200 28.27 23.12 -15.21
N ALA A 201 28.11 22.20 -14.31
CA ALA A 201 28.76 22.19 -13.00
C ALA A 201 28.97 20.76 -12.47
N SER A 202 30.07 20.55 -11.78
CA SER A 202 30.44 19.28 -11.13
C SER A 202 29.66 19.00 -9.84
N SER A 203 29.11 20.06 -9.20
CA SER A 203 28.25 19.96 -8.03
C SER A 203 27.26 21.13 -7.97
N MET A 204 26.08 20.90 -7.40
CA MET A 204 25.02 21.90 -7.28
C MET A 204 24.27 21.76 -5.95
N SER A 205 23.64 22.85 -5.50
CA SER A 205 22.68 22.81 -4.40
C SER A 205 21.43 22.04 -4.84
N CYS A 206 21.12 20.94 -4.13
CA CYS A 206 19.92 20.16 -4.42
C CYS A 206 18.64 20.97 -4.17
N TYR A 207 18.63 21.85 -3.17
CA TYR A 207 17.49 22.73 -2.88
C TYR A 207 17.25 23.78 -3.98
N GLU A 208 18.33 24.39 -4.49
CA GLU A 208 18.19 25.37 -5.58
C GLU A 208 17.76 24.68 -6.87
N PHE A 209 18.31 23.51 -7.17
CA PHE A 209 17.96 22.74 -8.37
C PHE A 209 16.50 22.31 -8.37
N ILE A 210 16.02 21.69 -7.27
CA ILE A 210 14.65 21.14 -7.22
C ILE A 210 13.56 22.24 -7.20
N GLN A 211 13.94 23.48 -6.90
CA GLN A 211 13.08 24.67 -6.94
C GLN A 211 13.30 25.51 -8.20
N SER A 212 14.13 25.04 -9.12
CA SER A 212 14.50 25.81 -10.31
C SER A 212 13.36 25.95 -11.29
N SER A 213 13.22 27.14 -11.86
CA SER A 213 12.43 27.46 -13.04
C SER A 213 13.31 27.89 -14.23
N ASP A 214 14.63 27.69 -14.13
CA ASP A 214 15.55 27.93 -15.24
C ASP A 214 15.20 27.04 -16.43
N ALA A 215 15.17 27.61 -17.62
CA ALA A 215 14.74 26.90 -18.82
C ALA A 215 15.61 25.68 -19.15
N GLY A 216 16.91 25.71 -18.81
CA GLY A 216 17.81 24.58 -19.01
C GLY A 216 17.55 23.44 -18.01
N ASP A 217 17.29 23.79 -16.74
CA ASP A 217 16.97 22.81 -15.70
C ASP A 217 15.60 22.16 -15.97
N VAL A 218 14.61 22.95 -16.36
CA VAL A 218 13.26 22.45 -16.72
C VAL A 218 13.31 21.59 -17.96
N ALA A 219 14.09 21.95 -18.97
CA ALA A 219 14.22 21.16 -20.22
C ALA A 219 14.89 19.79 -20.02
N LEU A 220 15.62 19.62 -18.90
CA LEU A 220 16.19 18.33 -18.52
C LEU A 220 15.12 17.32 -18.14
N ILE A 221 14.01 17.79 -17.56
CA ILE A 221 12.95 16.93 -17.00
C ILE A 221 12.04 16.45 -18.12
N TRP A 222 11.99 15.12 -18.30
CA TRP A 222 11.02 14.52 -19.21
C TRP A 222 9.62 14.66 -18.64
N LYS A 223 8.62 14.63 -19.52
CA LYS A 223 7.21 14.87 -19.14
C LYS A 223 6.80 14.06 -17.91
N PRO A 224 6.52 14.70 -16.75
CA PRO A 224 6.30 13.97 -15.49
C PRO A 224 5.10 13.02 -15.51
N SER A 225 4.07 13.30 -16.34
CA SER A 225 2.94 12.38 -16.53
C SER A 225 3.28 11.11 -17.33
N GLU A 226 4.49 11.01 -17.85
CA GLU A 226 4.96 9.86 -18.63
C GLU A 226 6.18 9.18 -18.00
N TYR A 227 7.00 9.92 -17.24
CA TYR A 227 8.23 9.41 -16.64
C TYR A 227 8.38 9.85 -15.18
N VAL A 228 8.90 8.97 -14.35
CA VAL A 228 9.47 9.33 -13.04
C VAL A 228 10.90 9.78 -13.29
N ASN A 229 11.17 11.07 -13.09
CA ASN A 229 12.48 11.68 -13.32
C ASN A 229 13.33 11.59 -12.05
N VAL A 230 14.48 10.97 -12.13
CA VAL A 230 15.51 10.95 -11.07
C VAL A 230 16.76 11.64 -11.61
N VAL A 231 17.09 12.81 -11.07
CA VAL A 231 18.26 13.58 -11.51
C VAL A 231 19.44 13.31 -10.58
N VAL A 232 20.50 12.77 -11.13
CA VAL A 232 21.67 12.27 -10.40
C VAL A 232 22.84 13.21 -10.60
N PHE A 233 23.26 13.87 -9.54
CA PHE A 233 24.39 14.79 -9.54
C PHE A 233 25.03 14.88 -8.16
N ARG A 234 26.24 15.44 -8.08
CA ARG A 234 26.90 15.68 -6.79
C ARG A 234 26.26 16.88 -6.10
N PHE A 235 25.77 16.68 -4.88
CA PHE A 235 25.28 17.80 -4.07
C PHE A 235 26.46 18.60 -3.52
N THR A 236 26.28 19.91 -3.33
CA THR A 236 27.27 20.77 -2.70
C THR A 236 27.65 20.27 -1.31
N GLU A 237 28.88 20.47 -0.91
CA GLU A 237 29.40 20.03 0.39
C GLU A 237 28.56 20.61 1.54
N GLY A 238 28.33 19.81 2.58
CA GLY A 238 27.58 20.20 3.77
C GLY A 238 26.05 20.06 3.65
N SER A 239 25.50 19.60 2.52
CA SER A 239 24.05 19.36 2.40
C SER A 239 23.55 18.28 3.37
N GLY A 240 24.40 17.28 3.65
CA GLY A 240 24.04 16.13 4.50
C GLY A 240 22.99 15.19 3.89
N LEU A 241 22.44 15.53 2.71
CA LEU A 241 21.36 14.80 2.07
C LEU A 241 21.85 13.74 1.09
N SER A 242 21.22 12.57 1.14
CA SER A 242 21.40 11.51 0.15
C SER A 242 20.51 11.72 -1.09
N ALA A 243 19.29 12.14 -0.88
CA ALA A 243 18.33 12.47 -1.93
C ALA A 243 17.29 13.49 -1.42
N ILE A 244 16.45 13.98 -2.31
CA ILE A 244 15.31 14.86 -2.01
C ILE A 244 14.28 14.76 -3.13
N SER A 245 13.00 14.80 -2.81
CA SER A 245 11.91 14.62 -3.77
C SER A 245 10.96 15.83 -3.80
N THR A 246 10.37 16.09 -4.99
CA THR A 246 9.17 16.91 -5.08
C THR A 246 7.96 16.09 -4.64
N MET A 247 6.99 16.75 -3.98
CA MET A 247 5.70 16.16 -3.64
C MET A 247 4.71 16.31 -4.81
N PRO A 248 3.78 15.35 -5.00
CA PRO A 248 2.78 15.42 -6.04
C PRO A 248 1.71 16.47 -5.73
N PHE A 249 0.86 16.71 -6.72
CA PHE A 249 -0.32 17.57 -6.57
C PHE A 249 -1.58 16.71 -6.39
N THR A 250 -2.55 17.25 -5.68
CA THR A 250 -3.91 16.73 -5.58
C THR A 250 -4.83 17.47 -6.56
N VAL A 251 -6.09 17.07 -6.63
CA VAL A 251 -7.13 17.69 -7.47
C VAL A 251 -8.24 18.29 -6.62
N SER A 252 -8.91 19.36 -7.09
CA SER A 252 -9.89 20.08 -6.29
C SER A 252 -11.19 19.30 -6.04
N TRP A 253 -11.55 18.39 -6.95
CA TRP A 253 -12.77 17.57 -6.82
C TRP A 253 -12.55 16.32 -5.94
N ASP A 254 -11.30 15.95 -5.66
CA ASP A 254 -10.94 14.89 -4.74
C ASP A 254 -9.62 15.26 -4.03
N PRO A 255 -9.65 16.21 -3.07
CA PRO A 255 -8.46 16.73 -2.44
C PRO A 255 -7.83 15.76 -1.45
N LEU A 256 -6.50 15.69 -1.44
CA LEU A 256 -5.73 14.91 -0.49
C LEU A 256 -5.02 15.84 0.50
N SER A 257 -5.28 15.67 1.79
CA SER A 257 -4.73 16.51 2.86
C SER A 257 -3.20 16.58 2.79
N GLY A 258 -2.65 17.77 2.98
CA GLY A 258 -1.20 18.05 2.95
C GLY A 258 -0.64 18.30 1.56
N LEU A 259 -1.33 17.96 0.47
CA LEU A 259 -0.89 18.22 -0.90
C LEU A 259 -1.51 19.52 -1.47
N ARG A 260 -0.82 20.12 -2.42
CA ARG A 260 -1.28 21.32 -3.14
C ARG A 260 -2.16 20.94 -4.33
N ASN A 261 -3.09 21.82 -4.67
CA ASN A 261 -3.93 21.65 -5.85
C ASN A 261 -3.13 21.80 -7.14
N GLY A 262 -3.30 20.88 -8.06
CA GLY A 262 -2.64 20.80 -9.35
C GLY A 262 -3.56 20.88 -10.57
N ASP A 263 -4.83 21.26 -10.43
CA ASP A 263 -5.81 21.31 -11.53
C ASP A 263 -5.28 22.11 -12.74
N ALA A 264 -4.51 23.17 -12.47
CA ALA A 264 -3.92 24.02 -13.50
C ALA A 264 -2.89 23.32 -14.40
N TYR A 265 -2.39 22.15 -14.02
CA TYR A 265 -1.39 21.38 -14.80
C TYR A 265 -2.01 20.42 -15.81
N PHE A 266 -3.31 20.17 -15.77
CA PHE A 266 -3.96 19.36 -16.79
C PHE A 266 -3.82 19.99 -18.17
N GLY A 267 -3.22 19.26 -19.11
CA GLY A 267 -3.03 19.72 -20.48
C GLY A 267 -2.01 20.85 -20.67
N ARG A 268 -1.21 21.17 -19.64
CA ARG A 268 -0.14 22.20 -19.70
C ARG A 268 1.24 21.58 -19.44
N ALA A 269 2.26 22.20 -20.00
CA ALA A 269 3.64 21.93 -19.63
C ALA A 269 3.90 22.44 -18.21
N PHE A 270 4.58 21.65 -17.40
CA PHE A 270 5.06 22.08 -16.10
C PHE A 270 6.30 22.95 -16.28
N GLY A 271 6.30 24.16 -15.75
CA GLY A 271 7.35 25.17 -15.94
C GLY A 271 8.42 25.19 -14.85
N GLU A 272 8.49 24.18 -13.99
CA GLU A 272 9.46 24.05 -12.90
C GLU A 272 10.08 22.66 -12.94
N VAL A 273 11.18 22.45 -12.22
CA VAL A 273 11.77 21.11 -12.04
C VAL A 273 10.82 20.25 -11.21
N TYR A 274 10.52 19.03 -11.70
CA TYR A 274 9.69 18.05 -11.01
C TYR A 274 10.35 16.69 -11.06
N CYS A 275 11.05 16.32 -9.97
CA CYS A 275 11.89 15.14 -9.96
C CYS A 275 12.23 14.68 -8.54
N ILE A 276 12.95 13.58 -8.47
CA ILE A 276 13.79 13.19 -7.33
C ILE A 276 15.22 13.61 -7.67
N ALA A 277 15.90 14.39 -6.83
CA ALA A 277 17.33 14.65 -6.95
C ALA A 277 18.09 13.65 -6.07
N PHE A 278 19.09 12.97 -6.63
CA PHE A 278 19.87 11.93 -5.95
C PHE A 278 21.37 12.25 -5.99
N ASN A 279 22.01 12.21 -4.81
CA ASN A 279 23.42 12.55 -4.70
C ASN A 279 24.31 11.38 -5.15
N THR A 280 25.22 11.64 -6.09
CA THR A 280 26.17 10.64 -6.62
C THR A 280 26.99 9.92 -5.55
N GLN A 281 27.25 10.55 -4.41
CA GLN A 281 28.02 9.95 -3.31
C GLN A 281 27.23 8.84 -2.58
N TYR A 282 25.92 8.84 -2.69
CA TYR A 282 25.04 7.87 -1.99
C TYR A 282 24.46 6.82 -2.92
N ILE A 283 24.31 7.09 -4.20
CA ILE A 283 23.72 6.15 -5.17
C ILE A 283 24.54 4.86 -5.33
N ILE A 284 25.82 4.90 -5.02
CA ILE A 284 26.75 3.76 -5.07
C ILE A 284 26.78 2.94 -3.77
N ARG A 285 25.99 3.33 -2.76
CA ARG A 285 25.96 2.65 -1.46
C ARG A 285 24.94 1.51 -1.44
N PRO A 286 25.15 0.48 -0.59
CA PRO A 286 24.23 -0.64 -0.50
C PRO A 286 22.77 -0.25 -0.18
N GLU A 287 22.57 0.81 0.59
CA GLU A 287 21.26 1.31 0.99
C GLU A 287 20.55 2.22 -0.04
N ALA A 288 21.20 2.48 -1.19
CA ALA A 288 20.68 3.41 -2.20
C ALA A 288 19.28 3.03 -2.72
N GLY A 289 19.00 1.74 -2.86
CA GLY A 289 17.67 1.26 -3.25
C GLY A 289 16.59 1.62 -2.24
N LYS A 290 16.87 1.52 -0.94
CA LYS A 290 15.94 1.95 0.12
C LYS A 290 15.78 3.47 0.15
N THR A 291 16.86 4.22 -0.04
CA THR A 291 16.80 5.68 -0.18
C THR A 291 15.90 6.08 -1.35
N LEU A 292 16.07 5.44 -2.51
CA LEU A 292 15.19 5.71 -3.66
C LEU A 292 13.75 5.32 -3.37
N ALA A 293 13.51 4.18 -2.70
CA ALA A 293 12.16 3.77 -2.32
C ALA A 293 11.49 4.78 -1.36
N HIS A 294 12.24 5.37 -0.45
CA HIS A 294 11.79 6.45 0.43
C HIS A 294 11.41 7.70 -0.37
N GLU A 295 12.27 8.16 -1.27
CA GLU A 295 12.01 9.34 -2.11
C GLU A 295 10.82 9.11 -3.06
N LEU A 296 10.66 7.90 -3.58
CA LEU A 296 9.47 7.51 -4.35
C LEU A 296 8.21 7.56 -3.49
N GLY A 297 8.30 7.31 -2.17
CA GLY A 297 7.19 7.52 -1.23
C GLY A 297 6.75 8.98 -1.20
N HIS A 298 7.67 9.92 -1.09
CA HIS A 298 7.38 11.35 -1.19
C HIS A 298 6.82 11.72 -2.56
N TYR A 299 7.43 11.23 -3.63
CA TYR A 299 6.96 11.43 -5.01
C TYR A 299 5.53 10.93 -5.22
N LEU A 300 5.09 9.93 -4.45
CA LEU A 300 3.73 9.39 -4.44
C LEU A 300 2.86 9.90 -3.27
N GLY A 301 3.28 11.00 -2.62
CA GLY A 301 2.44 11.77 -1.68
C GLY A 301 2.54 11.37 -0.23
N LEU A 302 3.51 10.57 0.17
CA LEU A 302 3.74 10.20 1.57
C LEU A 302 4.63 11.24 2.26
N PHE A 303 4.35 11.48 3.54
CA PHE A 303 5.15 12.31 4.43
C PHE A 303 5.94 11.44 5.39
N HIS A 304 6.94 12.02 6.07
CA HIS A 304 7.64 11.33 7.16
C HIS A 304 6.66 10.98 8.28
N VAL A 305 6.90 9.82 8.92
CA VAL A 305 6.09 9.33 10.05
C VAL A 305 6.50 9.94 11.40
N PHE A 306 7.37 10.94 11.37
CA PHE A 306 7.89 11.63 12.55
C PHE A 306 7.75 13.14 12.42
N SER A 307 7.95 13.84 13.54
CA SER A 307 8.07 15.30 13.60
C SER A 307 9.49 15.70 13.99
N ASP A 308 10.07 16.67 13.31
CA ASP A 308 11.40 17.22 13.62
C ASP A 308 11.35 18.36 14.66
N ALA A 309 10.16 18.86 15.01
CA ALA A 309 9.93 19.97 15.94
C ALA A 309 9.10 19.54 17.14
N ASP A 310 8.99 20.44 18.12
CA ASP A 310 8.17 20.22 19.34
C ASP A 310 6.66 20.14 19.02
N GLU A 311 6.21 20.74 17.91
CA GLU A 311 4.86 20.58 17.41
C GLU A 311 4.76 19.32 16.56
N LEU A 312 3.86 18.42 16.93
CA LEU A 312 3.60 17.19 16.17
C LEU A 312 3.05 17.53 14.78
N GLN A 313 3.82 17.17 13.76
CA GLN A 313 3.38 17.24 12.37
C GLN A 313 2.69 15.92 12.01
N THR A 314 1.57 16.01 11.33
CA THR A 314 0.88 14.81 10.83
C THR A 314 1.42 14.40 9.46
N ASP A 315 1.58 13.10 9.26
CA ASP A 315 1.79 12.49 7.95
C ASP A 315 0.47 12.20 7.21
N TYR A 316 -0.67 12.60 7.83
CA TYR A 316 -2.03 12.39 7.35
C TYR A 316 -2.45 10.92 7.23
N CYS A 317 -1.80 10.01 7.94
CA CYS A 317 -2.13 8.59 8.07
C CYS A 317 -2.49 8.29 9.53
N GLY A 318 -3.69 7.75 9.76
CA GLY A 318 -4.17 7.50 11.12
C GLY A 318 -3.62 6.23 11.76
N ASP A 319 -3.01 5.37 10.96
CA ASP A 319 -2.46 4.06 11.36
C ASP A 319 -0.92 4.06 11.47
N THR A 320 -0.26 5.21 11.28
CA THR A 320 1.17 5.42 11.55
C THR A 320 1.34 6.02 12.94
N PRO A 321 2.12 5.39 13.84
CA PRO A 321 2.50 6.02 15.10
C PRO A 321 3.43 7.22 14.83
N ASN A 322 3.03 8.42 15.27
CA ASN A 322 3.87 9.60 15.16
C ASN A 322 4.80 9.72 16.38
N TYR A 323 6.02 10.23 16.20
CA TYR A 323 6.99 10.42 17.28
C TYR A 323 7.86 11.67 17.03
N ASN A 324 8.48 12.20 18.09
CA ASN A 324 9.44 13.29 17.98
C ASN A 324 10.84 12.74 17.70
N ARG A 325 11.36 12.99 16.49
CA ARG A 325 12.67 12.50 16.02
C ARG A 325 13.83 13.09 16.84
N ALA A 326 13.75 14.38 17.23
CA ALA A 326 14.82 15.00 18.01
C ALA A 326 14.95 14.36 19.40
N ALA A 327 13.83 14.03 20.05
CA ALA A 327 13.82 13.30 21.32
C ALA A 327 14.36 11.88 21.14
N TYR A 328 13.94 11.18 20.07
CA TYR A 328 14.47 9.87 19.74
C TYR A 328 15.99 9.89 19.53
N MET A 329 16.53 10.86 18.79
CA MET A 329 17.97 10.93 18.53
C MET A 329 18.79 11.16 19.80
N GLN A 330 18.25 11.86 20.79
CA GLN A 330 18.88 11.98 22.12
C GLN A 330 18.89 10.63 22.85
N GLU A 331 17.79 9.87 22.79
CA GLU A 331 17.71 8.53 23.39
C GLU A 331 18.62 7.54 22.65
N ALA A 332 18.67 7.56 21.34
CA ALA A 332 19.59 6.74 20.55
C ALA A 332 21.05 6.96 20.93
N GLN A 333 21.47 8.20 21.17
CA GLN A 333 22.82 8.50 21.67
C GLN A 333 23.08 7.88 23.06
N ARG A 334 22.10 7.88 23.96
CA ARG A 334 22.19 7.24 25.27
C ARG A 334 22.32 5.72 25.14
N ILE A 335 21.49 5.12 24.27
CA ILE A 335 21.55 3.67 23.99
C ILE A 335 22.91 3.29 23.43
N ILE A 336 23.42 4.02 22.44
CA ILE A 336 24.74 3.78 21.86
C ILE A 336 25.85 3.87 22.91
N ALA A 337 25.78 4.86 23.79
CA ALA A 337 26.77 5.04 24.85
C ALA A 337 26.75 3.92 25.89
N ALA A 338 25.57 3.35 26.17
CA ALA A 338 25.37 2.32 27.19
C ALA A 338 25.56 0.90 26.66
N GLU A 339 25.08 0.61 25.43
CA GLU A 339 24.90 -0.73 24.88
C GLU A 339 25.68 -0.95 23.55
N GLY A 340 26.14 0.14 22.93
CA GLY A 340 26.84 0.11 21.64
C GLY A 340 25.93 0.38 20.44
N PRO A 341 26.56 0.55 19.24
CA PRO A 341 25.84 0.93 18.02
C PRO A 341 24.98 -0.19 17.40
N ASP A 342 25.15 -1.43 17.86
CA ASP A 342 24.42 -2.60 17.38
C ASP A 342 23.22 -2.98 18.28
N SER A 343 22.88 -2.14 19.28
CA SER A 343 21.76 -2.42 20.17
C SER A 343 20.43 -2.51 19.41
N PRO A 344 19.64 -3.57 19.59
CA PRO A 344 18.32 -3.69 18.95
C PRO A 344 17.34 -2.61 19.43
N ARG A 345 17.56 -2.02 20.59
CA ARG A 345 16.74 -0.91 21.11
C ARG A 345 16.82 0.35 20.25
N LEU A 346 17.83 0.49 19.41
CA LEU A 346 17.92 1.58 18.42
C LEU A 346 16.77 1.54 17.41
N TYR A 347 16.15 0.38 17.20
CA TYR A 347 15.00 0.22 16.30
C TYR A 347 13.67 0.51 16.99
N GLU A 348 13.66 0.76 18.30
CA GLU A 348 12.44 1.09 19.04
C GLU A 348 12.16 2.61 19.03
N ARG A 349 10.89 2.96 18.98
CA ARG A 349 10.38 4.33 19.08
C ARG A 349 9.33 4.42 20.17
N THR A 350 9.22 5.60 20.78
CA THR A 350 8.10 5.94 21.65
C THR A 350 7.21 6.95 20.94
N GLY A 351 6.00 6.55 20.63
CA GLY A 351 5.00 7.38 19.99
C GLY A 351 4.44 8.48 20.89
N ASP A 352 3.70 9.40 20.31
CA ASP A 352 3.10 10.56 20.97
C ASP A 352 2.07 10.19 22.05
N LYS A 353 1.50 8.98 21.99
CA LYS A 353 0.58 8.41 23.00
C LYS A 353 1.28 7.54 24.03
N GLY A 354 2.61 7.46 23.98
CA GLY A 354 3.44 6.67 24.89
C GLY A 354 3.55 5.18 24.51
N GLU A 355 3.03 4.76 23.36
CA GLU A 355 3.22 3.42 22.83
C GLU A 355 4.67 3.21 22.39
N VAL A 356 5.19 1.99 22.57
CA VAL A 356 6.50 1.60 22.08
C VAL A 356 6.31 0.68 20.87
N PHE A 357 6.99 0.99 19.78
CA PHE A 357 6.94 0.21 18.55
C PHE A 357 8.31 0.08 17.90
N VAL A 358 8.49 -0.95 17.08
CA VAL A 358 9.71 -1.14 16.27
C VAL A 358 9.54 -0.41 14.95
N SER A 359 10.51 0.46 14.60
CA SER A 359 10.48 1.21 13.36
C SER A 359 10.72 0.29 12.15
N ARG A 360 9.71 0.23 11.26
CA ARG A 360 9.73 -0.53 10.01
C ARG A 360 9.26 0.29 8.81
N ASN A 361 8.63 1.44 9.07
CA ASN A 361 8.02 2.21 8.00
C ASN A 361 9.06 2.75 7.02
N MET A 362 8.76 2.65 5.72
CA MET A 362 9.61 3.16 4.65
C MET A 362 9.87 4.67 4.76
N MET A 363 8.91 5.42 5.35
CA MET A 363 9.00 6.87 5.50
C MET A 363 9.64 7.31 6.82
N ASP A 364 10.36 6.41 7.51
CA ASP A 364 11.14 6.71 8.71
C ASP A 364 12.64 6.88 8.41
N TYR A 365 13.39 7.46 9.36
CA TYR A 365 14.84 7.69 9.29
C TYR A 365 15.58 6.91 10.38
N GLU A 366 16.88 6.74 10.19
CA GLU A 366 17.85 6.12 11.09
C GLU A 366 17.33 4.82 11.79
N TYR A 367 18.15 3.85 11.97
CA TYR A 367 17.83 2.62 12.71
C TYR A 367 16.39 2.10 12.49
N THR A 368 15.99 1.99 11.24
CA THR A 368 14.71 1.45 10.82
C THR A 368 14.91 0.33 9.82
N TYR A 369 14.00 -0.64 9.77
CA TYR A 369 14.05 -1.71 8.76
C TYR A 369 13.71 -1.21 7.36
N GLN A 370 12.85 -0.20 7.24
CA GLN A 370 12.35 0.36 5.97
C GLN A 370 11.85 -0.75 5.03
N ASP A 371 10.93 -1.56 5.50
CA ASP A 371 10.42 -2.73 4.80
C ASP A 371 8.90 -2.85 4.82
N GLU A 372 8.18 -1.81 5.26
CA GLU A 372 6.72 -1.79 5.22
C GLU A 372 6.11 -0.40 5.01
N PHE A 373 4.89 -0.41 4.50
CA PHE A 373 3.95 0.71 4.47
C PHE A 373 2.69 0.35 5.24
N THR A 374 1.87 1.35 5.58
CA THR A 374 0.59 1.13 6.25
C THR A 374 -0.61 1.15 5.28
N PRO A 375 -1.78 0.62 5.68
CA PRO A 375 -3.01 0.72 4.91
C PRO A 375 -3.42 2.16 4.53
N ASP A 376 -3.22 3.15 5.39
CA ASP A 376 -3.54 4.54 5.05
C ASP A 376 -2.51 5.13 4.09
N GLN A 377 -1.24 4.75 4.20
CA GLN A 377 -0.22 5.08 3.19
C GLN A 377 -0.54 4.44 1.83
N TYR A 378 -1.03 3.19 1.80
CA TYR A 378 -1.52 2.55 0.57
C TYR A 378 -2.63 3.39 -0.09
N LYS A 379 -3.67 3.77 0.66
CA LYS A 379 -4.79 4.58 0.14
C LYS A 379 -4.27 5.90 -0.43
N ARG A 380 -3.32 6.52 0.25
CA ARG A 380 -2.73 7.79 -0.15
C ARG A 380 -1.95 7.68 -1.45
N VAL A 381 -1.10 6.65 -1.58
CA VAL A 381 -0.35 6.34 -2.82
C VAL A 381 -1.32 6.06 -3.97
N ARG A 382 -2.36 5.23 -3.75
CA ARG A 382 -3.36 4.91 -4.77
C ARG A 382 -4.10 6.15 -5.26
N HIS A 383 -4.53 7.02 -4.33
CA HIS A 383 -5.17 8.29 -4.66
C HIS A 383 -4.29 9.17 -5.57
N VAL A 384 -3.00 9.28 -5.24
CA VAL A 384 -2.03 10.06 -6.05
C VAL A 384 -1.87 9.45 -7.44
N LEU A 385 -1.71 8.14 -7.55
CA LEU A 385 -1.61 7.43 -8.82
C LEU A 385 -2.83 7.63 -9.72
N GLU A 386 -4.02 7.73 -9.13
CA GLU A 386 -5.29 7.86 -9.84
C GLU A 386 -5.60 9.29 -10.24
N ASN A 387 -5.18 10.29 -9.46
CA ASN A 387 -5.65 11.66 -9.58
C ASN A 387 -4.56 12.70 -9.91
N SER A 388 -3.31 12.50 -9.49
CA SER A 388 -2.28 13.54 -9.65
C SER A 388 -1.88 13.75 -11.12
N PRO A 389 -1.87 15.00 -11.64
CA PRO A 389 -1.62 15.27 -13.07
C PRO A 389 -0.15 15.06 -13.49
N LEU A 390 0.80 15.05 -12.56
CA LEU A 390 2.23 14.95 -12.82
C LEU A 390 2.85 13.58 -12.46
N ILE A 391 2.01 12.56 -12.28
CA ILE A 391 2.46 11.18 -12.03
C ILE A 391 2.14 10.32 -13.26
N PRO A 392 3.07 9.46 -13.73
CA PRO A 392 2.78 8.54 -14.82
C PRO A 392 1.59 7.63 -14.49
N GLY A 393 0.84 7.23 -15.50
CA GLY A 393 -0.29 6.33 -15.30
C GLY A 393 -1.31 6.45 -16.43
N PRO A 394 -2.49 5.81 -16.28
CA PRO A 394 -3.57 5.97 -17.25
C PRO A 394 -3.95 7.46 -17.36
N GLU A 395 -4.46 7.83 -18.55
CA GLU A 395 -4.87 9.21 -18.81
C GLU A 395 -5.89 9.66 -17.75
N LYS A 396 -5.50 10.67 -16.99
CA LYS A 396 -6.29 11.20 -15.88
C LYS A 396 -7.24 12.25 -16.42
N MET A 397 -8.52 12.10 -16.12
CA MET A 397 -9.54 13.03 -16.58
C MET A 397 -9.42 14.35 -15.80
N ALA A 398 -9.30 15.47 -16.53
CA ALA A 398 -9.61 16.77 -15.98
C ALA A 398 -11.07 16.83 -15.57
N ASP A 399 -11.42 17.58 -14.48
CA ASP A 399 -12.82 17.82 -14.13
C ASP A 399 -13.54 18.40 -15.37
N PRO A 400 -14.70 17.82 -15.78
CA PRO A 400 -15.50 18.38 -16.88
C PRO A 400 -16.02 19.80 -16.61
N LYS A 401 -15.91 20.32 -15.39
CA LYS A 401 -16.17 21.73 -15.07
C LYS A 401 -14.91 22.54 -15.35
N GLU A 402 -14.85 23.13 -16.53
CA GLU A 402 -13.85 24.07 -17.06
C GLU A 402 -12.80 24.56 -16.05
N VAL A 403 -11.55 24.15 -16.25
CA VAL A 403 -10.39 24.78 -15.66
C VAL A 403 -10.29 26.19 -16.21
N THR A 404 -10.86 27.17 -15.51
CA THR A 404 -10.74 28.58 -15.87
C THR A 404 -9.25 28.98 -15.79
N SER A 405 -8.72 29.32 -16.96
CA SER A 405 -7.36 29.84 -17.12
C SER A 405 -7.20 31.15 -16.37
N GLY A 406 -6.34 31.23 -15.38
CA GLY A 406 -5.98 32.52 -14.79
C GLY A 406 -5.30 32.53 -13.44
N TYR A 407 -5.20 31.42 -12.72
CA TYR A 407 -4.47 31.39 -11.45
C TYR A 407 -2.98 31.10 -11.67
N PRO A 408 -2.07 31.80 -10.95
CA PRO A 408 -0.66 31.44 -10.94
C PRO A 408 -0.52 29.99 -10.44
N LEU A 409 0.36 29.23 -11.10
CA LEU A 409 0.63 27.85 -10.72
C LEU A 409 1.27 27.83 -9.32
N PRO A 410 0.79 27.00 -8.39
CA PRO A 410 1.43 26.87 -7.09
C PRO A 410 2.81 26.23 -7.25
N PRO A 411 3.85 26.67 -6.53
CA PRO A 411 5.14 25.99 -6.55
C PRO A 411 5.00 24.57 -6.00
N ALA A 412 5.84 23.66 -6.48
CA ALA A 412 5.91 22.30 -5.96
C ALA A 412 6.25 22.28 -4.46
N LEU A 413 5.68 21.36 -3.70
CA LEU A 413 6.15 21.02 -2.36
C LEU A 413 7.42 20.18 -2.49
N ILE A 414 8.35 20.37 -1.55
CA ILE A 414 9.54 19.57 -1.43
C ILE A 414 9.46 18.80 -0.13
N ALA A 415 9.64 17.50 -0.19
CA ALA A 415 9.82 16.68 0.99
C ALA A 415 11.20 16.98 1.61
N ARG A 416 11.25 17.19 2.89
CA ARG A 416 12.47 17.50 3.65
C ARG A 416 12.73 16.42 4.67
#